data_8ca6333929aa09cbdb6c72216c62d90a
#
_entry.id   8ca6333929aa09cbdb6c72216c62d90a
#
_cell.length_a   1.000
_cell.length_b   1.000
_cell.length_c   1.000
_cell.angle_alpha   90.00
_cell.angle_beta   90.00
_cell.angle_gamma   90.00
#
_symmetry.space_group_name_H-M   'P 1'
#
loop_
_entity.id
_entity.type
_entity.pdbx_description
1 polymer ?
#
loop_
_entity_poly.entity_id
_entity_poly.type
_entity_poly.pdbx_seq_one_letter_code
_entity_poly.pdbx_strand_id
1 'polypeptide(L)'
;MTPPAAAHGDDTPLVVRFGAMGDMVLLTVLLQALAQRHGRPVDLLTSGGWAQPLLGHDPSVRQLQLLASRKRPYWLTPSQWAAVRWVRGHSGPVILCDADEASAQLLRRAGVPPQRLLRAWDHRPPGPVHWADWWAQIARLDPSGCKGPPPLAKPPTQPRIIVSSAWPSQNKTWLAQLELRGRTLVLMQPGNKKTHRRGKLATAYSDKHWDAANWGAVARGIWQQVPGAVLGVCGSAAEVSVAEDVLQAAGPPPAGARIINLARHDLTLPRLALLCQQAHSMVSVDTGPAHLATALDCPLVVMYGSAGWGHWKPRAPSAEVIALGSREPNAQARVDQLTADTVLQAWMRLQGRAPTGAVA
;
A
#
# COMPACT_ATOMS: atom_id res chain seq x y z
N MET A 1 -24.73 -13.94 -21.11
CA MET A 1 -25.30 -12.60 -21.32
C MET A 1 -24.58 -11.63 -20.46
N THR A 2 -23.73 -10.78 -21.06
CA THR A 2 -23.03 -9.69 -20.37
C THR A 2 -24.07 -8.63 -20.03
N PRO A 3 -24.17 -8.11 -18.78
CA PRO A 3 -25.10 -7.05 -18.48
C PRO A 3 -24.76 -5.81 -19.32
N PRO A 4 -25.76 -5.05 -19.77
CA PRO A 4 -25.56 -3.85 -20.57
C PRO A 4 -24.72 -2.87 -19.76
N ALA A 5 -23.71 -2.27 -20.40
CA ALA A 5 -22.94 -1.18 -19.85
C ALA A 5 -23.91 -0.06 -19.41
N ALA A 6 -23.97 0.22 -18.12
CA ALA A 6 -24.73 1.35 -17.60
C ALA A 6 -24.31 2.61 -18.35
N ALA A 7 -25.28 3.35 -18.86
CA ALA A 7 -25.06 4.60 -19.57
C ALA A 7 -24.23 5.53 -18.69
N HIS A 8 -23.04 5.89 -19.15
CA HIS A 8 -22.14 6.86 -18.51
C HIS A 8 -22.68 8.28 -18.75
N GLY A 9 -23.81 8.58 -18.16
CA GLY A 9 -24.36 9.92 -18.20
C GLY A 9 -24.17 10.62 -16.86
N ASP A 10 -22.91 10.88 -16.47
CA ASP A 10 -22.68 11.56 -15.21
C ASP A 10 -21.28 12.18 -15.15
N ASP A 11 -21.17 13.37 -14.54
CA ASP A 11 -19.94 14.09 -14.23
C ASP A 11 -19.05 13.40 -13.17
N THR A 12 -19.10 12.05 -13.10
CA THR A 12 -18.29 11.26 -12.18
C THR A 12 -16.81 11.42 -12.53
N PRO A 13 -15.94 11.80 -11.58
CA PRO A 13 -14.52 11.89 -11.83
C PRO A 13 -13.90 10.54 -12.17
N LEU A 14 -12.98 10.53 -13.14
CA LEU A 14 -12.12 9.39 -13.46
C LEU A 14 -10.69 9.69 -12.97
N VAL A 15 -10.18 8.86 -12.09
CA VAL A 15 -8.78 8.91 -11.64
C VAL A 15 -7.97 7.87 -12.40
N VAL A 16 -6.82 8.28 -12.94
CA VAL A 16 -5.90 7.42 -13.69
C VAL A 16 -4.55 7.38 -12.99
N ARG A 17 -4.17 6.21 -12.43
CA ARG A 17 -2.90 5.99 -11.74
C ARG A 17 -2.44 4.55 -11.87
N PHE A 18 -1.18 4.35 -12.27
CA PHE A 18 -0.54 3.04 -12.42
C PHE A 18 0.65 2.86 -11.49
N GLY A 19 0.50 3.27 -10.25
CA GLY A 19 1.52 3.21 -9.21
C GLY A 19 1.82 1.81 -8.67
N ALA A 20 2.82 1.69 -7.80
CA ALA A 20 3.01 0.51 -6.97
C ALA A 20 1.94 0.48 -5.84
N MET A 21 1.84 -0.64 -5.12
CA MET A 21 0.83 -0.81 -4.06
C MET A 21 0.85 0.33 -3.03
N GLY A 22 2.04 0.73 -2.54
CA GLY A 22 2.16 1.84 -1.58
C GLY A 22 1.68 3.18 -2.15
N ASP A 23 2.01 3.48 -3.43
CA ASP A 23 1.53 4.68 -4.13
C ASP A 23 0.01 4.73 -4.17
N MET A 24 -0.62 3.57 -4.38
CA MET A 24 -2.08 3.47 -4.48
C MET A 24 -2.75 3.54 -3.11
N VAL A 25 -2.11 3.07 -2.06
CA VAL A 25 -2.58 3.31 -0.70
C VAL A 25 -2.60 4.81 -0.40
N LEU A 26 -1.52 5.54 -0.74
CA LEU A 26 -1.48 7.00 -0.57
C LEU A 26 -2.52 7.71 -1.46
N LEU A 27 -2.82 7.17 -2.65
CA LEU A 27 -3.83 7.72 -3.57
C LEU A 27 -5.26 7.66 -2.99
N THR A 28 -5.53 6.79 -2.02
CA THR A 28 -6.86 6.71 -1.39
C THR A 28 -7.31 8.04 -0.79
N VAL A 29 -6.36 8.92 -0.45
CA VAL A 29 -6.64 10.30 -0.02
C VAL A 29 -7.35 11.09 -1.13
N LEU A 30 -6.85 11.01 -2.37
CA LEU A 30 -7.48 11.64 -3.53
C LEU A 30 -8.87 11.06 -3.81
N LEU A 31 -8.97 9.72 -3.80
CA LEU A 31 -10.24 9.03 -4.07
C LEU A 31 -11.31 9.42 -3.07
N GLN A 32 -10.97 9.40 -1.77
CA GLN A 32 -11.87 9.83 -0.70
C GLN A 32 -12.27 11.32 -0.83
N ALA A 33 -11.30 12.20 -1.09
CA ALA A 33 -11.54 13.63 -1.20
C ALA A 33 -12.44 13.97 -2.40
N LEU A 34 -12.21 13.34 -3.56
CA LEU A 34 -13.05 13.52 -4.74
C LEU A 34 -14.46 12.95 -4.51
N ALA A 35 -14.56 11.74 -3.92
CA ALA A 35 -15.87 11.13 -3.64
C ALA A 35 -16.70 11.99 -2.68
N GLN A 36 -16.08 12.52 -1.62
CA GLN A 36 -16.77 13.45 -0.70
C GLN A 36 -17.14 14.77 -1.36
N ARG A 37 -16.22 15.35 -2.16
CA ARG A 37 -16.45 16.62 -2.87
C ARG A 37 -17.61 16.51 -3.86
N HIS A 38 -17.68 15.41 -4.62
CA HIS A 38 -18.69 15.20 -5.65
C HIS A 38 -19.97 14.53 -5.12
N GLY A 39 -20.02 14.12 -3.85
CA GLY A 39 -21.14 13.41 -3.26
C GLY A 39 -21.41 12.03 -3.90
N ARG A 40 -20.44 11.46 -4.60
CA ARG A 40 -20.53 10.17 -5.31
C ARG A 40 -19.16 9.51 -5.46
N PRO A 41 -19.08 8.16 -5.53
CA PRO A 41 -17.83 7.46 -5.79
C PRO A 41 -17.23 7.83 -7.15
N VAL A 42 -15.90 7.72 -7.26
CA VAL A 42 -15.14 7.98 -8.49
C VAL A 42 -14.87 6.70 -9.27
N ASP A 43 -14.54 6.83 -10.56
CA ASP A 43 -14.00 5.75 -11.35
C ASP A 43 -12.47 5.70 -11.27
N LEU A 44 -11.89 4.50 -11.31
CA LEU A 44 -10.44 4.31 -11.22
C LEU A 44 -9.91 3.43 -12.35
N LEU A 45 -8.98 3.97 -13.14
CA LEU A 45 -8.17 3.20 -14.08
C LEU A 45 -6.79 2.97 -13.49
N THR A 46 -6.42 1.70 -13.27
CA THR A 46 -5.15 1.32 -12.63
C THR A 46 -4.60 0.00 -13.16
N SER A 47 -3.55 -0.53 -12.52
CA SER A 47 -2.91 -1.80 -12.87
C SER A 47 -2.42 -2.54 -11.62
N GLY A 48 -2.13 -3.83 -11.79
CA GLY A 48 -1.59 -4.69 -10.72
C GLY A 48 -2.66 -5.59 -10.08
N GLY A 49 -2.27 -6.84 -9.81
CA GLY A 49 -3.16 -7.85 -9.21
C GLY A 49 -3.64 -7.51 -7.79
N TRP A 50 -2.94 -6.60 -7.12
CA TRP A 50 -3.28 -6.10 -5.79
C TRP A 50 -4.42 -5.06 -5.81
N ALA A 51 -4.70 -4.44 -6.96
CA ALA A 51 -5.63 -3.31 -7.03
C ALA A 51 -7.07 -3.72 -6.70
N GLN A 52 -7.55 -4.83 -7.27
CA GLN A 52 -8.90 -5.32 -7.00
C GLN A 52 -9.11 -5.69 -5.52
N PRO A 53 -8.23 -6.47 -4.87
CA PRO A 53 -8.38 -6.75 -3.44
C PRO A 53 -8.35 -5.48 -2.58
N LEU A 54 -7.47 -4.51 -2.87
CA LEU A 54 -7.30 -3.33 -2.02
C LEU A 54 -8.38 -2.26 -2.20
N LEU A 55 -8.83 -2.05 -3.44
CA LEU A 55 -9.64 -0.87 -3.80
C LEU A 55 -11.02 -1.25 -4.33
N GLY A 56 -11.25 -2.52 -4.69
CA GLY A 56 -12.54 -2.97 -5.24
C GLY A 56 -13.69 -2.94 -4.23
N HIS A 57 -13.39 -2.78 -2.95
CA HIS A 57 -14.39 -2.64 -1.86
C HIS A 57 -14.41 -1.23 -1.25
N ASP A 58 -13.60 -0.31 -1.78
CA ASP A 58 -13.56 1.06 -1.29
C ASP A 58 -14.85 1.80 -1.71
N PRO A 59 -15.66 2.32 -0.77
CA PRO A 59 -16.88 3.04 -1.10
C PRO A 59 -16.64 4.33 -1.89
N SER A 60 -15.39 4.81 -1.93
CA SER A 60 -15.00 5.95 -2.77
C SER A 60 -14.80 5.57 -4.24
N VAL A 61 -14.79 4.26 -4.57
CA VAL A 61 -14.56 3.75 -5.93
C VAL A 61 -15.84 3.10 -6.46
N ARG A 62 -16.40 3.64 -7.55
CA ARG A 62 -17.58 3.09 -8.24
C ARG A 62 -17.21 1.91 -9.13
N GLN A 63 -16.25 2.15 -10.01
CA GLN A 63 -15.76 1.16 -10.97
C GLN A 63 -14.24 1.17 -10.99
N LEU A 64 -13.65 -0.01 -11.04
CA LEU A 64 -12.22 -0.21 -11.13
C LEU A 64 -11.90 -0.95 -12.43
N GLN A 65 -11.24 -0.25 -13.37
CA GLN A 65 -10.78 -0.82 -14.61
C GLN A 65 -9.29 -1.16 -14.52
N LEU A 66 -8.95 -2.41 -14.83
CA LEU A 66 -7.56 -2.88 -14.77
C LEU A 66 -6.88 -2.85 -16.13
N LEU A 67 -5.67 -2.38 -16.17
CA LEU A 67 -4.78 -2.42 -17.32
C LEU A 67 -3.61 -3.38 -17.06
N ALA A 68 -3.46 -4.40 -17.90
CA ALA A 68 -2.41 -5.41 -17.74
C ALA A 68 -1.02 -4.84 -18.02
N SER A 69 -0.88 -3.98 -19.03
CA SER A 69 0.41 -3.35 -19.39
C SER A 69 0.19 -2.05 -20.17
N ARG A 70 0.96 -1.01 -19.82
CA ARG A 70 1.06 0.26 -20.58
C ARG A 70 2.18 0.23 -21.62
N LYS A 71 3.21 -0.58 -21.37
CA LYS A 71 4.47 -0.58 -22.16
C LYS A 71 4.45 -1.48 -23.38
N ARG A 72 3.50 -2.42 -23.45
CA ARG A 72 3.33 -3.29 -24.61
C ARG A 72 2.66 -2.52 -25.75
N PRO A 73 2.95 -2.84 -27.01
CA PRO A 73 2.29 -2.22 -28.15
C PRO A 73 0.76 -2.28 -28.02
N TYR A 74 0.10 -1.17 -28.34
CA TYR A 74 -1.37 -1.04 -28.21
C TYR A 74 -2.12 -2.16 -28.95
N TRP A 75 -1.73 -2.46 -30.17
CA TRP A 75 -2.37 -3.46 -31.02
C TRP A 75 -2.23 -4.91 -30.53
N LEU A 76 -1.26 -5.19 -29.61
CA LEU A 76 -1.06 -6.50 -28.97
C LEU A 76 -1.69 -6.59 -27.58
N THR A 77 -2.42 -5.57 -27.12
CA THR A 77 -2.82 -5.51 -25.70
C THR A 77 -4.34 -5.30 -25.56
N PRO A 78 -5.14 -6.39 -25.52
CA PRO A 78 -6.61 -6.30 -25.39
C PRO A 78 -7.06 -5.47 -24.17
N SER A 79 -6.30 -5.50 -23.06
CA SER A 79 -6.62 -4.69 -21.89
C SER A 79 -6.48 -3.17 -22.15
N GLN A 80 -5.59 -2.75 -23.07
CA GLN A 80 -5.53 -1.36 -23.50
C GLN A 80 -6.74 -0.97 -24.37
N TRP A 81 -7.21 -1.86 -25.22
CA TRP A 81 -8.42 -1.60 -26.01
C TRP A 81 -9.65 -1.48 -25.12
N ALA A 82 -9.78 -2.38 -24.14
CA ALA A 82 -10.86 -2.32 -23.15
C ALA A 82 -10.80 -1.01 -22.34
N ALA A 83 -9.62 -0.62 -21.87
CA ALA A 83 -9.43 0.63 -21.14
C ALA A 83 -9.76 1.85 -22.00
N VAL A 84 -9.27 1.92 -23.25
CA VAL A 84 -9.57 3.02 -24.17
C VAL A 84 -11.07 3.11 -24.46
N ARG A 85 -11.74 1.98 -24.69
CA ARG A 85 -13.20 1.94 -24.91
C ARG A 85 -13.96 2.42 -23.69
N TRP A 86 -13.55 1.97 -22.51
CA TRP A 86 -14.16 2.35 -21.24
C TRP A 86 -14.00 3.86 -20.97
N VAL A 87 -12.77 4.40 -21.11
CA VAL A 87 -12.50 5.85 -20.96
C VAL A 87 -13.26 6.68 -22.00
N ARG A 88 -13.39 6.19 -23.24
CA ARG A 88 -14.15 6.89 -24.29
C ARG A 88 -15.62 7.09 -23.95
N GLY A 89 -16.20 6.14 -23.24
CA GLY A 89 -17.59 6.24 -22.74
C GLY A 89 -17.74 7.12 -21.52
N HIS A 90 -16.65 7.65 -20.97
CA HIS A 90 -16.66 8.47 -19.76
C HIS A 90 -16.81 9.97 -20.09
N SER A 91 -17.78 10.65 -19.48
CA SER A 91 -18.09 12.07 -19.74
C SER A 91 -17.55 13.04 -18.70
N GLY A 92 -17.26 12.59 -17.46
CA GLY A 92 -16.79 13.42 -16.36
C GLY A 92 -15.33 13.90 -16.46
N PRO A 93 -14.85 14.67 -15.49
CA PRO A 93 -13.46 15.11 -15.41
C PRO A 93 -12.49 13.96 -15.28
N VAL A 94 -11.32 14.05 -15.89
CA VAL A 94 -10.26 13.03 -15.86
C VAL A 94 -9.04 13.58 -15.14
N ILE A 95 -8.61 12.92 -14.07
CA ILE A 95 -7.43 13.28 -13.29
C ILE A 95 -6.32 12.28 -13.57
N LEU A 96 -5.30 12.69 -14.32
CA LEU A 96 -4.11 11.89 -14.61
C LEU A 96 -3.06 12.10 -13.52
N CYS A 97 -2.83 11.06 -12.73
CA CYS A 97 -1.91 11.06 -11.60
C CYS A 97 -0.50 10.52 -11.94
N ASP A 98 -0.27 10.09 -13.17
CA ASP A 98 1.05 9.64 -13.66
C ASP A 98 1.74 10.72 -14.48
N ALA A 99 3.09 10.80 -14.36
CA ALA A 99 3.91 11.71 -15.16
C ALA A 99 4.28 11.12 -16.53
N ASP A 100 4.13 9.81 -16.73
CA ASP A 100 4.63 9.15 -17.92
C ASP A 100 3.76 9.38 -19.16
N GLU A 101 4.41 9.52 -20.31
CA GLU A 101 3.79 9.79 -21.58
C GLU A 101 2.86 8.65 -22.07
N ALA A 102 3.15 7.39 -21.68
CA ALA A 102 2.31 6.27 -22.09
C ALA A 102 0.88 6.37 -21.51
N SER A 103 0.76 6.86 -20.27
CA SER A 103 -0.54 7.14 -19.64
C SER A 103 -1.28 8.28 -20.34
N ALA A 104 -0.59 9.36 -20.67
CA ALA A 104 -1.17 10.47 -21.44
C ALA A 104 -1.60 10.04 -22.85
N GLN A 105 -0.80 9.21 -23.52
CA GLN A 105 -1.13 8.69 -24.85
C GLN A 105 -2.37 7.79 -24.85
N LEU A 106 -2.55 6.98 -23.80
CA LEU A 106 -3.76 6.15 -23.64
C LEU A 106 -5.02 7.02 -23.57
N LEU A 107 -4.97 8.13 -22.82
CA LEU A 107 -6.10 9.06 -22.72
C LEU A 107 -6.36 9.82 -24.03
N ARG A 108 -5.30 10.22 -24.77
CA ARG A 108 -5.47 10.80 -26.11
C ARG A 108 -6.12 9.81 -27.09
N ARG A 109 -5.73 8.54 -27.08
CA ARG A 109 -6.37 7.47 -27.88
C ARG A 109 -7.83 7.26 -27.53
N ALA A 110 -8.19 7.47 -26.28
CA ALA A 110 -9.58 7.44 -25.83
C ALA A 110 -10.38 8.68 -26.25
N GLY A 111 -9.73 9.71 -26.79
CA GLY A 111 -10.38 10.96 -27.20
C GLY A 111 -10.69 11.91 -26.03
N VAL A 112 -9.99 11.79 -24.90
CA VAL A 112 -10.17 12.72 -23.78
C VAL A 112 -9.67 14.11 -24.19
N PRO A 113 -10.56 15.12 -24.25
CA PRO A 113 -10.16 16.45 -24.65
C PRO A 113 -9.36 17.14 -23.54
N PRO A 114 -8.38 18.02 -23.89
CA PRO A 114 -7.53 18.72 -22.90
C PRO A 114 -8.34 19.45 -21.82
N GLN A 115 -9.49 20.00 -22.18
CA GLN A 115 -10.36 20.76 -21.27
C GLN A 115 -10.98 19.88 -20.16
N ARG A 116 -11.04 18.57 -20.35
CA ARG A 116 -11.52 17.59 -19.35
C ARG A 116 -10.39 16.90 -18.60
N LEU A 117 -9.13 17.17 -18.93
CA LEU A 117 -7.95 16.53 -18.38
C LEU A 117 -7.23 17.43 -17.39
N LEU A 118 -7.15 17.02 -16.12
CA LEU A 118 -6.25 17.58 -15.12
C LEU A 118 -5.01 16.67 -15.02
N ARG A 119 -3.84 17.21 -15.33
CA ARG A 119 -2.58 16.50 -15.14
C ARG A 119 -2.01 16.88 -13.77
N ALA A 120 -2.06 15.97 -12.81
CA ALA A 120 -1.66 16.26 -11.44
C ALA A 120 -0.20 16.75 -11.33
N TRP A 121 0.70 16.26 -12.18
CA TRP A 121 2.11 16.65 -12.18
C TRP A 121 2.37 18.09 -12.60
N ASP A 122 1.47 18.70 -13.37
CA ASP A 122 1.57 20.12 -13.73
C ASP A 122 1.27 21.03 -12.52
N HIS A 123 0.71 20.48 -11.47
CA HIS A 123 0.35 21.13 -10.21
C HIS A 123 1.15 20.62 -9.01
N ARG A 124 2.33 20.03 -9.25
CA ARG A 124 3.19 19.56 -8.17
C ARG A 124 3.76 20.77 -7.40
N PRO A 125 3.56 20.84 -6.08
CA PRO A 125 4.13 21.92 -5.28
C PRO A 125 5.66 21.92 -5.37
N PRO A 126 6.31 23.07 -5.32
CA PRO A 126 7.75 23.15 -5.18
C PRO A 126 8.19 22.62 -3.82
N GLY A 127 9.31 21.91 -3.78
CA GLY A 127 9.89 21.38 -2.55
C GLY A 127 9.34 20.03 -2.07
N PRO A 128 9.75 19.60 -0.88
CA PRO A 128 9.41 18.29 -0.34
C PRO A 128 7.99 18.30 0.24
N VAL A 129 7.02 17.85 -0.54
CA VAL A 129 5.64 17.67 -0.09
C VAL A 129 5.34 16.18 0.03
N HIS A 130 4.69 15.78 1.12
CA HIS A 130 4.22 14.42 1.28
C HIS A 130 3.10 14.11 0.28
N TRP A 131 3.14 12.93 -0.33
CA TRP A 131 2.20 12.57 -1.42
C TRP A 131 0.73 12.62 -1.01
N ALA A 132 0.39 12.21 0.22
CA ALA A 132 -0.98 12.33 0.69
C ALA A 132 -1.47 13.80 0.73
N ASP A 133 -0.60 14.74 1.12
CA ASP A 133 -0.94 16.17 1.15
C ASP A 133 -1.07 16.72 -0.28
N TRP A 134 -0.20 16.27 -1.18
CA TRP A 134 -0.32 16.64 -2.59
C TRP A 134 -1.64 16.12 -3.19
N TRP A 135 -2.00 14.86 -2.92
CA TRP A 135 -3.29 14.32 -3.38
C TRP A 135 -4.49 15.08 -2.83
N ALA A 136 -4.44 15.50 -1.57
CA ALA A 136 -5.47 16.35 -0.99
C ALA A 136 -5.57 17.71 -1.69
N GLN A 137 -4.44 18.28 -2.16
CA GLN A 137 -4.42 19.51 -2.96
C GLN A 137 -5.00 19.28 -4.36
N ILE A 138 -4.61 18.20 -5.05
CA ILE A 138 -5.16 17.87 -6.39
C ILE A 138 -6.68 17.70 -6.35
N ALA A 139 -7.24 17.13 -5.29
CA ALA A 139 -8.69 17.00 -5.13
C ALA A 139 -9.45 18.32 -5.08
N ARG A 140 -8.77 19.45 -4.93
CA ARG A 140 -9.36 20.81 -4.92
C ARG A 140 -9.47 21.43 -6.31
N LEU A 141 -8.80 20.86 -7.30
CA LEU A 141 -8.68 21.39 -8.65
C LEU A 141 -9.72 20.75 -9.59
N ASP A 142 -10.06 21.49 -10.62
CA ASP A 142 -10.87 21.02 -11.74
C ASP A 142 -10.10 21.18 -13.06
N PRO A 143 -10.33 20.31 -14.06
CA PRO A 143 -9.90 20.61 -15.43
C PRO A 143 -10.51 21.91 -15.95
N SER A 144 -9.85 22.61 -16.86
CA SER A 144 -10.23 23.96 -17.33
C SER A 144 -11.64 24.05 -17.93
N GLY A 145 -12.15 22.97 -18.50
CA GLY A 145 -13.49 22.90 -19.11
C GLY A 145 -14.54 22.25 -18.20
N CYS A 146 -14.20 21.93 -16.94
CA CYS A 146 -15.11 21.33 -15.98
C CYS A 146 -15.31 22.27 -14.79
N LYS A 147 -16.54 22.38 -14.31
CA LYS A 147 -16.85 23.13 -13.09
C LYS A 147 -17.44 22.16 -12.08
N GLY A 148 -16.58 21.69 -11.17
CA GLY A 148 -16.98 20.79 -10.10
C GLY A 148 -17.63 21.51 -8.91
N PRO A 149 -18.09 20.74 -7.91
CA PRO A 149 -18.54 21.30 -6.63
C PRO A 149 -17.41 22.06 -5.91
N PRO A 150 -17.74 22.93 -4.94
CA PRO A 150 -16.72 23.64 -4.17
C PRO A 150 -15.73 22.68 -3.51
N PRO A 151 -14.46 23.06 -3.39
CA PRO A 151 -13.46 22.25 -2.66
C PRO A 151 -13.87 22.05 -1.21
N LEU A 152 -13.57 20.87 -0.66
CA LEU A 152 -13.79 20.58 0.74
C LEU A 152 -12.97 21.53 1.63
N ALA A 153 -13.58 22.07 2.68
CA ALA A 153 -12.89 22.91 3.66
C ALA A 153 -11.81 22.12 4.40
N LYS A 154 -12.09 20.84 4.73
CA LYS A 154 -11.16 19.91 5.37
C LYS A 154 -11.14 18.60 4.60
N PRO A 155 -10.27 18.47 3.57
CA PRO A 155 -10.14 17.22 2.85
C PRO A 155 -9.48 16.14 3.73
N PRO A 156 -9.72 14.85 3.48
CA PRO A 156 -8.98 13.78 4.13
C PRO A 156 -7.49 13.91 3.80
N THR A 157 -6.64 13.59 4.78
CA THR A 157 -5.17 13.63 4.64
C THR A 157 -4.53 12.28 5.01
N GLN A 158 -5.34 11.34 5.49
CA GLN A 158 -4.90 10.02 5.90
C GLN A 158 -5.37 8.96 4.91
N PRO A 159 -4.45 8.10 4.42
CA PRO A 159 -4.83 6.94 3.62
C PRO A 159 -5.70 5.99 4.43
N ARG A 160 -6.63 5.30 3.75
CA ARG A 160 -7.49 4.31 4.35
C ARG A 160 -7.72 3.15 3.39
N ILE A 161 -7.68 1.93 3.92
CA ILE A 161 -8.10 0.71 3.21
C ILE A 161 -9.30 0.12 3.92
N ILE A 162 -10.28 -0.30 3.16
CA ILE A 162 -11.49 -0.95 3.66
C ILE A 162 -11.30 -2.47 3.55
N VAL A 163 -11.37 -3.14 4.68
CA VAL A 163 -11.39 -4.61 4.72
C VAL A 163 -12.80 -5.08 4.40
N SER A 164 -12.93 -5.94 3.41
CA SER A 164 -14.22 -6.54 3.06
C SER A 164 -14.78 -7.35 4.23
N SER A 165 -16.06 -7.17 4.54
CA SER A 165 -16.75 -7.94 5.58
C SER A 165 -16.76 -9.45 5.32
N ALA A 166 -16.55 -9.87 4.08
CA ALA A 166 -16.45 -11.28 3.71
C ALA A 166 -15.07 -11.92 4.03
N TRP A 167 -14.01 -11.11 4.15
CA TRP A 167 -12.66 -11.68 4.33
C TRP A 167 -12.46 -12.48 5.63
N PRO A 168 -12.97 -12.04 6.79
CA PRO A 168 -12.84 -12.84 8.02
C PRO A 168 -13.43 -14.24 7.88
N SER A 169 -14.63 -14.38 7.35
CA SER A 169 -15.28 -15.69 7.16
C SER A 169 -14.57 -16.54 6.11
N GLN A 170 -14.17 -15.93 4.97
CA GLN A 170 -13.42 -16.62 3.91
C GLN A 170 -12.05 -17.14 4.36
N ASN A 171 -11.45 -16.51 5.37
CA ASN A 171 -10.11 -16.89 5.87
C ASN A 171 -10.12 -17.48 7.27
N LYS A 172 -11.30 -17.87 7.81
CA LYS A 172 -11.47 -18.37 9.17
C LYS A 172 -10.55 -19.58 9.47
N THR A 173 -10.54 -20.58 8.60
CA THR A 173 -9.70 -21.78 8.76
C THR A 173 -8.22 -21.44 8.73
N TRP A 174 -7.80 -20.57 7.81
CA TRP A 174 -6.42 -20.11 7.70
C TRP A 174 -5.96 -19.35 8.96
N LEU A 175 -6.79 -18.44 9.47
CA LEU A 175 -6.50 -17.70 10.71
C LEU A 175 -6.41 -18.65 11.93
N ALA A 176 -7.29 -19.64 11.99
CA ALA A 176 -7.27 -20.64 13.07
C ALA A 176 -5.97 -21.44 13.09
N GLN A 177 -5.41 -21.79 11.92
CA GLN A 177 -4.13 -22.52 11.82
C GLN A 177 -2.93 -21.72 12.37
N LEU A 178 -3.03 -20.40 12.41
CA LEU A 178 -1.96 -19.54 12.95
C LEU A 178 -1.98 -19.48 14.49
N GLU A 179 -3.07 -19.91 15.15
CA GLU A 179 -3.22 -19.93 16.61
C GLU A 179 -2.87 -18.60 17.29
N LEU A 180 -3.40 -17.50 16.75
CA LEU A 180 -3.09 -16.14 17.21
C LEU A 180 -4.00 -15.64 18.35
N ARG A 181 -5.05 -16.41 18.69
CA ARG A 181 -6.07 -15.97 19.66
C ARG A 181 -5.46 -15.63 21.02
N GLY A 182 -5.72 -14.43 21.50
CA GLY A 182 -5.22 -13.95 22.80
C GLY A 182 -3.71 -13.72 22.86
N ARG A 183 -3.01 -13.74 21.73
CA ARG A 183 -1.55 -13.57 21.65
C ARG A 183 -1.17 -12.24 21.02
N THR A 184 -0.10 -11.64 21.50
CA THR A 184 0.48 -10.45 20.89
C THR A 184 1.15 -10.85 19.56
N LEU A 185 0.64 -10.34 18.44
CA LEU A 185 1.22 -10.53 17.10
C LEU A 185 2.06 -9.33 16.71
N VAL A 186 3.33 -9.55 16.38
CA VAL A 186 4.19 -8.56 15.74
C VAL A 186 4.54 -9.02 14.34
N LEU A 187 4.27 -8.19 13.33
CA LEU A 187 4.60 -8.49 11.94
C LEU A 187 5.99 -7.98 11.59
N MET A 188 6.73 -8.74 10.81
CA MET A 188 8.06 -8.39 10.31
C MET A 188 8.05 -8.50 8.79
N GLN A 189 8.39 -7.43 8.07
CA GLN A 189 8.38 -7.41 6.60
C GLN A 189 9.80 -7.14 6.06
N PRO A 190 10.63 -8.18 5.88
CA PRO A 190 12.00 -8.02 5.39
C PRO A 190 12.09 -7.82 3.88
N GLY A 191 11.08 -8.30 3.14
CA GLY A 191 11.04 -8.27 1.70
C GLY A 191 10.56 -6.94 1.11
N ASN A 192 10.88 -6.72 -0.16
CA ASN A 192 10.51 -5.53 -0.91
C ASN A 192 10.17 -5.88 -2.39
N LYS A 193 9.86 -4.88 -3.22
CA LYS A 193 9.49 -5.09 -4.63
C LYS A 193 10.53 -5.89 -5.45
N LYS A 194 11.83 -5.77 -5.12
CA LYS A 194 12.89 -6.52 -5.82
C LYS A 194 12.87 -7.98 -5.38
N THR A 195 12.80 -8.26 -4.08
CA THR A 195 12.73 -9.62 -3.53
C THR A 195 11.43 -10.32 -3.90
N HIS A 196 10.30 -9.61 -3.94
CA HIS A 196 9.02 -10.12 -4.42
C HIS A 196 9.10 -10.68 -5.86
N ARG A 197 9.96 -10.10 -6.71
CA ARG A 197 10.12 -10.50 -8.12
C ARG A 197 11.19 -11.55 -8.35
N ARG A 198 12.26 -11.54 -7.56
CA ARG A 198 13.49 -12.30 -7.80
C ARG A 198 13.97 -13.11 -6.58
N GLY A 199 13.18 -13.14 -5.50
CA GLY A 199 13.53 -13.82 -4.26
C GLY A 199 14.85 -13.31 -3.67
N LYS A 200 15.58 -14.20 -3.01
CA LYS A 200 16.84 -13.92 -2.32
C LYS A 200 17.93 -13.34 -3.24
N LEU A 201 17.91 -13.66 -4.55
CA LEU A 201 18.89 -13.13 -5.51
C LEU A 201 18.89 -11.60 -5.63
N ALA A 202 17.80 -10.95 -5.24
CA ALA A 202 17.68 -9.49 -5.30
C ALA A 202 18.20 -8.77 -4.05
N THR A 203 18.58 -9.47 -3.00
CA THR A 203 19.02 -8.84 -1.73
C THR A 203 20.33 -8.10 -1.89
N ALA A 204 21.31 -8.69 -2.61
CA ALA A 204 22.63 -8.12 -2.81
C ALA A 204 22.65 -6.72 -3.49
N TYR A 205 21.59 -6.37 -4.23
CA TYR A 205 21.52 -5.13 -5.02
C TYR A 205 20.44 -4.17 -4.53
N SER A 206 19.92 -4.37 -3.30
CA SER A 206 18.85 -3.55 -2.76
C SER A 206 19.37 -2.67 -1.62
N ASP A 207 19.22 -1.37 -1.76
CA ASP A 207 19.42 -0.39 -0.68
C ASP A 207 18.44 -0.56 0.48
N LYS A 208 17.38 -1.33 0.28
CA LYS A 208 16.37 -1.71 1.28
C LYS A 208 16.61 -3.09 1.89
N HIS A 209 17.71 -3.75 1.54
CA HIS A 209 18.08 -5.02 2.17
C HIS A 209 18.64 -4.78 3.57
N TRP A 210 18.17 -5.57 4.52
CA TRP A 210 18.70 -5.63 5.88
C TRP A 210 19.06 -7.07 6.21
N ASP A 211 20.22 -7.27 6.80
CA ASP A 211 20.74 -8.60 7.07
C ASP A 211 19.79 -9.40 7.97
N ALA A 212 19.66 -10.69 7.70
CA ALA A 212 18.85 -11.61 8.49
C ALA A 212 19.29 -11.64 9.96
N ALA A 213 20.60 -11.50 10.24
CA ALA A 213 21.14 -11.41 11.59
C ALA A 213 20.53 -10.24 12.40
N ASN A 214 20.34 -9.08 11.76
CA ASN A 214 19.72 -7.92 12.39
C ASN A 214 18.22 -8.17 12.66
N TRP A 215 17.52 -8.77 11.70
CA TRP A 215 16.12 -9.17 11.89
C TRP A 215 15.99 -10.16 13.05
N GLY A 216 16.89 -11.14 13.13
CA GLY A 216 16.94 -12.11 14.23
C GLY A 216 17.21 -11.46 15.59
N ALA A 217 18.10 -10.45 15.63
CA ALA A 217 18.36 -9.70 16.86
C ALA A 217 17.13 -8.90 17.32
N VAL A 218 16.42 -8.25 16.40
CA VAL A 218 15.14 -7.57 16.71
C VAL A 218 14.10 -8.58 17.20
N ALA A 219 13.98 -9.75 16.58
CA ALA A 219 13.06 -10.80 17.00
C ALA A 219 13.32 -11.22 18.46
N ARG A 220 14.58 -11.49 18.82
CA ARG A 220 14.97 -11.81 20.20
C ARG A 220 14.67 -10.65 21.17
N GLY A 221 14.96 -9.43 20.77
CA GLY A 221 14.65 -8.24 21.58
C GLY A 221 13.16 -8.08 21.83
N ILE A 222 12.30 -8.32 20.82
CA ILE A 222 10.84 -8.29 20.97
C ILE A 222 10.39 -9.35 21.98
N TRP A 223 10.91 -10.58 21.91
CA TRP A 223 10.57 -11.63 22.89
C TRP A 223 11.03 -11.31 24.32
N GLN A 224 12.13 -10.59 24.48
CA GLN A 224 12.55 -10.13 25.80
C GLN A 224 11.57 -9.11 26.40
N GLN A 225 10.99 -8.23 25.57
CA GLN A 225 10.02 -7.21 26.01
C GLN A 225 8.60 -7.75 26.15
N VAL A 226 8.22 -8.69 25.29
CA VAL A 226 6.87 -9.27 25.23
C VAL A 226 7.00 -10.81 25.21
N PRO A 227 7.21 -11.44 26.36
CA PRO A 227 7.27 -12.90 26.47
C PRO A 227 6.00 -13.54 25.91
N GLY A 228 6.15 -14.57 25.08
CA GLY A 228 5.03 -15.26 24.44
C GLY A 228 4.50 -14.60 23.15
N ALA A 229 5.11 -13.50 22.67
CA ALA A 229 4.73 -12.88 21.40
C ALA A 229 4.87 -13.88 20.22
N VAL A 230 3.94 -13.76 19.28
CA VAL A 230 4.03 -14.41 17.96
C VAL A 230 4.62 -13.43 16.97
N LEU A 231 5.73 -13.80 16.33
CA LEU A 231 6.33 -13.03 15.26
C LEU A 231 5.90 -13.61 13.91
N GLY A 232 5.24 -12.81 13.08
CA GLY A 232 4.84 -13.21 11.74
C GLY A 232 5.77 -12.59 10.70
N VAL A 233 6.65 -13.39 10.08
CA VAL A 233 7.53 -12.91 9.01
C VAL A 233 6.77 -12.95 7.69
N CYS A 234 6.43 -11.77 7.20
CA CYS A 234 5.65 -11.57 5.97
C CYS A 234 6.51 -11.78 4.72
N GLY A 235 5.86 -12.20 3.64
CA GLY A 235 6.48 -12.34 2.33
C GLY A 235 5.54 -12.99 1.34
N SER A 236 5.86 -12.86 0.07
CA SER A 236 5.23 -13.63 -1.03
C SER A 236 5.85 -15.03 -1.15
N ALA A 237 5.28 -15.88 -1.97
CA ALA A 237 5.84 -17.19 -2.29
C ALA A 237 7.30 -17.12 -2.79
N ALA A 238 7.67 -16.05 -3.51
CA ALA A 238 9.06 -15.84 -3.96
C ALA A 238 10.02 -15.46 -2.81
N GLU A 239 9.51 -15.05 -1.66
CA GLU A 239 10.27 -14.56 -0.50
C GLU A 239 10.34 -15.58 0.64
N VAL A 240 9.87 -16.80 0.42
CA VAL A 240 9.93 -17.88 1.44
C VAL A 240 11.34 -18.04 2.03
N SER A 241 12.37 -18.05 1.18
CA SER A 241 13.76 -18.18 1.64
C SER A 241 14.27 -16.95 2.40
N VAL A 242 13.81 -15.75 2.05
CA VAL A 242 14.14 -14.52 2.80
C VAL A 242 13.56 -14.60 4.21
N ALA A 243 12.31 -15.03 4.33
CA ALA A 243 11.68 -15.22 5.64
C ALA A 243 12.36 -16.34 6.43
N GLU A 244 12.74 -17.45 5.78
CA GLU A 244 13.46 -18.56 6.42
C GLU A 244 14.79 -18.14 7.04
N ASP A 245 15.59 -17.31 6.33
CA ASP A 245 16.83 -16.76 6.86
C ASP A 245 16.59 -15.95 8.14
N VAL A 246 15.48 -15.21 8.21
CA VAL A 246 15.09 -14.47 9.43
C VAL A 246 14.76 -15.41 10.57
N LEU A 247 14.00 -16.49 10.32
CA LEU A 247 13.67 -17.49 11.33
C LEU A 247 14.94 -18.16 11.87
N GLN A 248 15.84 -18.56 10.97
CA GLN A 248 17.12 -19.16 11.33
C GLN A 248 17.96 -18.22 12.19
N ALA A 249 18.05 -16.94 11.81
CA ALA A 249 18.82 -15.94 12.55
C ALA A 249 18.20 -15.58 13.90
N ALA A 250 16.87 -15.66 14.04
CA ALA A 250 16.19 -15.48 15.32
C ALA A 250 16.51 -16.61 16.31
N GLY A 251 16.74 -17.83 15.79
CA GLY A 251 16.91 -19.03 16.60
C GLY A 251 15.60 -19.55 17.20
N PRO A 252 15.67 -20.52 18.11
CA PRO A 252 14.48 -21.09 18.74
C PRO A 252 13.76 -20.05 19.60
N PRO A 253 12.43 -19.91 19.46
CA PRO A 253 11.66 -19.01 20.31
C PRO A 253 11.66 -19.48 21.77
N PRO A 254 11.62 -18.57 22.75
CA PRO A 254 11.46 -18.94 24.15
C PRO A 254 10.10 -19.61 24.41
N ALA A 255 9.96 -20.25 25.57
CA ALA A 255 8.73 -20.95 25.95
C ALA A 255 7.50 -20.03 25.82
N GLY A 256 6.47 -20.51 25.17
CA GLY A 256 5.25 -19.75 24.89
C GLY A 256 5.32 -18.78 23.69
N ALA A 257 6.50 -18.45 23.19
CA ALA A 257 6.64 -17.62 21.98
C ALA A 257 6.64 -18.45 20.70
N ARG A 258 6.43 -17.79 19.56
CA ARG A 258 6.49 -18.43 18.22
C ARG A 258 7.04 -17.46 17.18
N ILE A 259 7.63 -18.02 16.11
CA ILE A 259 7.92 -17.30 14.88
C ILE A 259 7.38 -18.10 13.69
N ILE A 260 6.70 -17.42 12.77
CA ILE A 260 5.97 -18.05 11.67
C ILE A 260 6.46 -17.45 10.34
N ASN A 261 6.90 -18.29 9.40
CA ASN A 261 7.14 -17.88 8.02
C ASN A 261 5.80 -17.79 7.29
N LEU A 262 5.17 -16.62 7.30
CA LEU A 262 3.86 -16.40 6.67
C LEU A 262 3.91 -16.55 5.13
N ALA A 263 5.09 -16.42 4.50
CA ALA A 263 5.26 -16.65 3.07
C ALA A 263 4.99 -18.11 2.66
N ARG A 264 5.18 -19.08 3.59
CA ARG A 264 4.81 -20.49 3.38
C ARG A 264 3.31 -20.76 3.54
N HIS A 265 2.57 -19.83 4.13
CA HIS A 265 1.14 -19.96 4.42
C HIS A 265 0.26 -19.23 3.42
N ASP A 266 0.71 -19.03 2.18
CA ASP A 266 -0.05 -18.32 1.13
C ASP A 266 -0.61 -16.98 1.64
N LEU A 267 0.29 -16.06 2.02
CA LEU A 267 -0.05 -14.74 2.54
C LEU A 267 -0.60 -13.84 1.43
N THR A 268 -1.88 -14.00 1.12
CA THR A 268 -2.58 -13.12 0.19
C THR A 268 -2.80 -11.73 0.80
N LEU A 269 -3.13 -10.72 -0.03
CA LEU A 269 -3.42 -9.37 0.47
C LEU A 269 -4.60 -9.32 1.46
N PRO A 270 -5.73 -10.02 1.25
CA PRO A 270 -6.78 -10.12 2.25
C PRO A 270 -6.27 -10.69 3.59
N ARG A 271 -5.44 -11.73 3.56
CA ARG A 271 -4.84 -12.34 4.77
C ARG A 271 -3.89 -11.38 5.48
N LEU A 272 -3.02 -10.70 4.71
CA LEU A 272 -2.13 -9.67 5.28
C LEU A 272 -2.94 -8.53 5.91
N ALA A 273 -4.00 -8.07 5.26
CA ALA A 273 -4.87 -7.02 5.80
C ALA A 273 -5.52 -7.43 7.13
N LEU A 274 -6.03 -8.66 7.21
CA LEU A 274 -6.61 -9.20 8.46
C LEU A 274 -5.57 -9.30 9.58
N LEU A 275 -4.33 -9.70 9.26
CA LEU A 275 -3.25 -9.72 10.24
C LEU A 275 -2.87 -8.29 10.68
N CYS A 276 -2.78 -7.33 9.76
CA CYS A 276 -2.48 -5.93 10.09
C CYS A 276 -3.53 -5.31 11.03
N GLN A 277 -4.81 -5.68 10.87
CA GLN A 277 -5.86 -5.22 11.79
C GLN A 277 -5.72 -5.75 13.21
N GLN A 278 -5.13 -6.96 13.38
CA GLN A 278 -4.98 -7.64 14.66
C GLN A 278 -3.59 -7.44 15.28
N ALA A 279 -2.60 -7.07 14.47
CA ALA A 279 -1.22 -6.95 14.92
C ALA A 279 -1.06 -5.84 15.96
N HIS A 280 -0.27 -6.14 17.00
CA HIS A 280 0.23 -5.16 17.94
C HIS A 280 1.02 -4.07 17.20
N SER A 281 1.88 -4.47 16.27
CA SER A 281 2.72 -3.57 15.50
C SER A 281 3.37 -4.29 14.32
N MET A 282 4.01 -3.52 13.42
CA MET A 282 4.83 -4.05 12.35
C MET A 282 6.22 -3.39 12.36
N VAL A 283 7.26 -4.16 12.03
CA VAL A 283 8.59 -3.68 11.66
C VAL A 283 8.81 -4.00 10.19
N SER A 284 9.16 -3.02 9.38
CA SER A 284 9.20 -3.18 7.91
C SER A 284 10.31 -2.37 7.26
N VAL A 285 10.82 -2.83 6.14
CA VAL A 285 11.50 -1.94 5.18
C VAL A 285 10.44 -1.14 4.41
N ASP A 286 10.84 -0.04 3.75
CA ASP A 286 9.95 0.75 2.89
C ASP A 286 9.39 -0.07 1.73
N THR A 287 8.11 -0.46 1.84
CA THR A 287 7.42 -1.34 0.90
C THR A 287 5.89 -1.19 0.98
N GLY A 288 5.18 -1.73 -0.01
CA GLY A 288 3.70 -1.67 -0.07
C GLY A 288 2.99 -2.21 1.17
N PRO A 289 3.37 -3.37 1.74
CA PRO A 289 2.84 -3.87 3.00
C PRO A 289 2.91 -2.88 4.17
N ALA A 290 3.96 -2.07 4.29
CA ALA A 290 4.06 -1.03 5.31
C ALA A 290 2.95 0.03 5.18
N HIS A 291 2.66 0.46 3.95
CA HIS A 291 1.55 1.38 3.69
C HIS A 291 0.19 0.75 3.95
N LEU A 292 0.01 -0.53 3.60
CA LEU A 292 -1.22 -1.25 3.91
C LEU A 292 -1.44 -1.34 5.43
N ALA A 293 -0.40 -1.70 6.19
CA ALA A 293 -0.48 -1.81 7.63
C ALA A 293 -0.94 -0.50 8.29
N THR A 294 -0.32 0.62 7.92
CA THR A 294 -0.69 1.93 8.47
C THR A 294 -2.08 2.40 8.03
N ALA A 295 -2.47 2.13 6.78
CA ALA A 295 -3.83 2.45 6.32
C ALA A 295 -4.93 1.64 7.04
N LEU A 296 -4.55 0.54 7.71
CA LEU A 296 -5.35 -0.27 8.63
C LEU A 296 -5.07 0.08 10.10
N ASP A 297 -4.41 1.21 10.32
CA ASP A 297 -4.09 1.76 11.63
C ASP A 297 -3.16 0.87 12.49
N CYS A 298 -2.29 0.06 11.86
CA CYS A 298 -1.28 -0.74 12.54
C CYS A 298 -0.05 0.12 12.89
N PRO A 299 0.39 0.16 14.15
CA PRO A 299 1.62 0.84 14.55
C PRO A 299 2.84 0.29 13.79
N LEU A 300 3.75 1.17 13.36
CA LEU A 300 4.79 0.79 12.42
C LEU A 300 6.15 1.42 12.75
N VAL A 301 7.20 0.59 12.75
CA VAL A 301 8.59 1.04 12.51
C VAL A 301 8.92 0.73 11.05
N VAL A 302 9.35 1.74 10.29
CA VAL A 302 9.70 1.57 8.87
C VAL A 302 11.10 2.11 8.57
N MET A 303 11.90 1.30 7.88
CA MET A 303 13.30 1.59 7.54
C MET A 303 13.42 2.02 6.09
N TYR A 304 14.15 3.11 5.87
CA TYR A 304 14.37 3.69 4.54
C TYR A 304 15.82 3.62 4.12
N GLY A 305 16.03 3.28 2.85
CA GLY A 305 17.29 3.46 2.14
C GLY A 305 17.33 4.80 1.39
N SER A 306 17.83 4.78 0.16
CA SER A 306 18.14 5.96 -0.66
C SER A 306 16.94 6.87 -1.01
N ALA A 307 15.71 6.33 -1.00
CA ALA A 307 14.52 7.11 -1.36
C ALA A 307 14.18 8.21 -0.36
N GLY A 308 14.59 8.07 0.91
CA GLY A 308 14.17 8.94 2.00
C GLY A 308 12.69 8.79 2.35
N TRP A 309 12.27 9.28 3.52
CA TRP A 309 10.89 9.12 3.97
C TRP A 309 10.02 10.39 3.85
N GLY A 310 10.61 11.54 3.52
CA GLY A 310 9.90 12.81 3.50
C GLY A 310 8.66 12.84 2.61
N HIS A 311 8.71 12.18 1.45
CA HIS A 311 7.59 12.11 0.50
C HIS A 311 6.66 10.90 0.71
N TRP A 312 7.19 9.81 1.27
CA TRP A 312 6.59 8.49 1.20
C TRP A 312 6.31 7.85 2.55
N LYS A 313 6.57 8.53 3.66
CA LYS A 313 6.32 7.96 4.98
C LYS A 313 4.89 7.43 5.04
N PRO A 314 4.66 6.14 5.37
CA PRO A 314 3.32 5.64 5.60
C PRO A 314 2.60 6.47 6.65
N ARG A 315 1.31 6.70 6.46
CA ARG A 315 0.46 7.43 7.41
C ARG A 315 -0.65 6.54 7.90
N ALA A 316 -0.94 6.65 9.18
CA ALA A 316 -2.04 5.95 9.83
C ALA A 316 -3.12 6.97 10.27
N PRO A 317 -4.39 6.56 10.39
CA PRO A 317 -5.45 7.40 10.94
C PRO A 317 -5.15 7.87 12.37
N SER A 318 -4.66 6.98 13.24
CA SER A 318 -4.34 7.27 14.64
C SER A 318 -3.05 6.61 15.14
N ALA A 319 -2.63 5.48 14.57
CA ALA A 319 -1.46 4.75 15.03
C ALA A 319 -0.16 5.51 14.79
N GLU A 320 0.82 5.27 15.66
CA GLU A 320 2.14 5.85 15.54
C GLU A 320 2.96 5.20 14.43
N VAL A 321 3.69 6.02 13.67
CA VAL A 321 4.62 5.58 12.62
C VAL A 321 5.99 6.20 12.86
N ILE A 322 6.97 5.38 13.18
CA ILE A 322 8.37 5.78 13.35
C ILE A 322 9.14 5.43 12.09
N ALA A 323 9.67 6.44 11.40
CA ALA A 323 10.52 6.25 10.22
C ALA A 323 11.99 6.38 10.61
N LEU A 324 12.79 5.41 10.19
CA LEU A 324 14.25 5.37 10.39
C LEU A 324 14.97 5.54 9.05
N GLY A 325 16.16 6.12 9.08
CA GLY A 325 16.92 6.48 7.89
C GLY A 325 16.76 7.96 7.53
N SER A 326 17.27 8.35 6.35
CA SER A 326 17.23 9.74 5.90
C SER A 326 15.82 10.22 5.59
N ARG A 327 15.50 11.45 5.96
CA ARG A 327 14.26 12.11 5.57
C ARG A 327 14.25 12.45 4.09
N GLU A 328 15.33 13.06 3.64
CA GLU A 328 15.49 13.45 2.24
C GLU A 328 16.14 12.32 1.43
N PRO A 329 15.91 12.25 0.11
CA PRO A 329 16.61 11.32 -0.75
C PRO A 329 18.12 11.43 -0.59
N ASN A 330 18.79 10.30 -0.37
CA ASN A 330 20.23 10.23 -0.23
C ASN A 330 20.73 8.96 -0.91
N ALA A 331 21.44 9.10 -2.01
CA ALA A 331 21.92 7.97 -2.81
C ALA A 331 22.86 7.02 -2.03
N GLN A 332 23.50 7.51 -0.96
CA GLN A 332 24.40 6.73 -0.10
C GLN A 332 23.67 6.05 1.07
N ALA A 333 22.41 6.42 1.35
CA ALA A 333 21.65 5.84 2.45
C ALA A 333 21.20 4.41 2.10
N ARG A 334 21.44 3.49 3.05
CA ARG A 334 21.07 2.09 2.95
C ARG A 334 20.46 1.61 4.27
N VAL A 335 19.53 0.68 4.17
CA VAL A 335 18.90 0.09 5.37
C VAL A 335 19.90 -0.71 6.20
N ASP A 336 20.91 -1.33 5.58
CA ASP A 336 21.97 -2.09 6.27
C ASP A 336 22.88 -1.23 7.17
N GLN A 337 22.81 0.09 7.07
CA GLN A 337 23.47 1.02 7.99
C GLN A 337 22.74 1.20 9.33
N LEU A 338 21.50 0.76 9.43
CA LEU A 338 20.72 0.77 10.67
C LEU A 338 21.09 -0.44 11.54
N THR A 339 21.37 -0.20 12.80
CA THR A 339 21.63 -1.29 13.74
C THR A 339 20.33 -1.92 14.25
N ALA A 340 20.37 -3.20 14.64
CA ALA A 340 19.24 -3.88 15.25
C ALA A 340 18.76 -3.16 16.53
N ASP A 341 19.68 -2.62 17.31
CA ASP A 341 19.38 -1.87 18.53
C ASP A 341 18.59 -0.59 18.23
N THR A 342 18.98 0.18 17.21
CA THR A 342 18.23 1.37 16.77
C THR A 342 16.79 1.02 16.40
N VAL A 343 16.58 -0.08 15.68
CA VAL A 343 15.24 -0.52 15.27
C VAL A 343 14.44 -1.02 16.47
N LEU A 344 15.07 -1.77 17.37
CA LEU A 344 14.42 -2.27 18.58
C LEU A 344 14.04 -1.12 19.52
N GLN A 345 14.89 -0.14 19.73
CA GLN A 345 14.59 1.06 20.51
C GLN A 345 13.43 1.86 19.92
N ALA A 346 13.37 1.98 18.59
CA ALA A 346 12.23 2.60 17.93
C ALA A 346 10.94 1.81 18.15
N TRP A 347 11.02 0.47 18.05
CA TRP A 347 9.87 -0.40 18.29
C TRP A 347 9.37 -0.34 19.74
N MET A 348 10.26 -0.30 20.72
CA MET A 348 9.89 -0.16 22.16
C MET A 348 9.19 1.17 22.47
N ARG A 349 9.44 2.22 21.69
CA ARG A 349 8.75 3.51 21.82
C ARG A 349 7.36 3.52 21.19
N LEU A 350 7.06 2.59 20.26
CA LEU A 350 5.73 2.51 19.67
C LEU A 350 4.67 2.18 20.74
N GLN A 351 3.58 2.94 20.73
CA GLN A 351 2.37 2.55 21.45
C GLN A 351 1.65 1.46 20.64
N GLY A 352 2.01 0.21 20.94
CA GLY A 352 1.41 -0.94 20.27
C GLY A 352 -0.05 -1.15 20.67
N ARG A 353 -0.80 -1.86 19.81
CA ARG A 353 -2.16 -2.27 20.14
C ARG A 353 -2.16 -3.34 21.24
N ALA A 354 -3.11 -3.24 22.16
CA ALA A 354 -3.43 -4.36 23.05
C ALA A 354 -3.83 -5.60 22.21
N PRO A 355 -3.54 -6.83 22.69
CA PRO A 355 -4.03 -8.05 22.05
C PRO A 355 -5.55 -7.95 21.89
N THR A 356 -6.07 -8.09 20.67
CA THR A 356 -7.50 -8.12 20.44
C THR A 356 -8.06 -9.38 21.10
N GLY A 357 -8.85 -9.21 22.15
CA GLY A 357 -9.73 -10.24 22.65
C GLY A 357 -10.60 -10.73 21.49
N ALA A 358 -10.75 -12.04 21.36
CA ALA A 358 -11.35 -12.72 20.24
C ALA A 358 -12.50 -11.94 19.60
N VAL A 359 -12.38 -11.64 18.32
CA VAL A 359 -13.58 -11.49 17.49
C VAL A 359 -14.19 -12.90 17.43
N ALA A 360 -15.39 -13.00 17.98
CA ALA A 360 -16.18 -14.21 18.10
C ALA A 360 -16.59 -14.78 16.74
#